data_b4835757b8b072f0b62dd58486510f24
#
_entry.id   b4835757b8b072f0b62dd58486510f24
#
_cell.length_a   1.000
_cell.length_b   1.000
_cell.length_c   1.000
_cell.angle_alpha   90.00
_cell.angle_beta   90.00
_cell.angle_gamma   90.00
#
_symmetry.space_group_name_H-M   'P 1'
#
loop_
_entity.id
_entity.type
_entity.pdbx_description
1 polymer ?
#
loop_
_entity_poly.entity_id
_entity_poly.type
_entity_poly.pdbx_seq_one_letter_code
_entity_poly.pdbx_strand_id
1 'polypeptide(L)'
;MASAPAPPAPGERGVSLLELLVALVVLSIGVLALAQLFPAGSRTQVQARLMSTASFYAQQKVEQLSLLPWADPALATGRHPSGTACDTLGAHKELLRFYQVGALAAPLDELKRVTVTVSWKLQKPRSVTATTYVRKS
;
A
#
# COMPACT_ATOMS: atom_id res chain seq x y z
N MET A 1 53.39 58.58 28.68
CA MET A 1 52.68 57.32 28.41
C MET A 1 51.79 57.60 27.26
N ALA A 2 52.13 57.13 26.05
CA ALA A 2 51.34 57.30 24.85
C ALA A 2 50.43 56.07 24.71
N SER A 3 49.08 56.29 24.68
CA SER A 3 48.07 55.27 24.49
C SER A 3 48.11 54.81 23.04
N ALA A 4 48.25 53.51 22.82
CA ALA A 4 48.16 52.90 21.47
C ALA A 4 46.77 53.02 20.90
N PRO A 5 46.57 53.28 19.60
CA PRO A 5 45.25 53.32 18.98
C PRO A 5 44.59 51.89 18.94
N ALA A 6 43.28 51.83 19.24
CA ALA A 6 42.52 50.63 19.19
C ALA A 6 42.46 50.07 17.76
N PRO A 7 42.46 48.76 17.57
CA PRO A 7 42.30 48.13 16.25
C PRO A 7 40.90 48.44 15.62
N PRO A 8 40.85 48.64 14.29
CA PRO A 8 39.59 48.91 13.61
C PRO A 8 38.61 47.73 13.75
N ALA A 9 37.35 48.04 14.05
CA ALA A 9 36.27 47.08 14.11
C ALA A 9 36.13 46.33 12.78
N PRO A 10 35.82 45.01 12.79
CA PRO A 10 35.59 44.26 11.56
C PRO A 10 34.42 44.90 10.80
N GLY A 11 34.71 45.40 9.59
CA GLY A 11 33.73 46.08 8.76
C GLY A 11 32.55 45.18 8.46
N GLU A 12 31.35 45.66 8.74
CA GLU A 12 30.10 44.99 8.36
C GLU A 12 30.08 44.87 6.83
N ARG A 13 30.25 43.64 6.33
CA ARG A 13 30.12 43.36 4.92
C ARG A 13 28.63 43.33 4.58
N GLY A 14 28.13 44.38 3.95
CA GLY A 14 26.78 44.40 3.41
C GLY A 14 26.59 43.30 2.36
N VAL A 15 25.48 42.61 2.41
CA VAL A 15 25.11 41.61 1.40
C VAL A 15 24.91 42.31 0.05
N SER A 16 25.57 41.81 -0.99
CA SER A 16 25.42 42.34 -2.34
C SER A 16 24.02 42.00 -2.88
N LEU A 17 23.42 42.94 -3.63
CA LEU A 17 22.12 42.73 -4.30
C LEU A 17 22.14 41.51 -5.23
N LEU A 18 23.30 41.26 -5.87
CA LEU A 18 23.53 40.07 -6.68
C LEU A 18 23.49 38.77 -5.86
N GLU A 19 24.09 38.77 -4.68
CA GLU A 19 24.12 37.61 -3.78
C GLU A 19 22.71 37.26 -3.30
N LEU A 20 21.92 38.28 -2.97
CA LEU A 20 20.51 38.09 -2.60
C LEU A 20 19.69 37.52 -3.76
N LEU A 21 19.95 37.97 -4.98
CA LEU A 21 19.28 37.47 -6.18
C LEU A 21 19.64 36.00 -6.45
N VAL A 22 20.93 35.65 -6.36
CA VAL A 22 21.39 34.26 -6.51
C VAL A 22 20.79 33.35 -5.40
N ALA A 23 20.77 33.82 -4.16
CA ALA A 23 20.19 33.10 -3.04
C ALA A 23 18.67 32.79 -3.27
N LEU A 24 17.93 33.79 -3.79
CA LEU A 24 16.50 33.60 -4.13
C LEU A 24 16.30 32.60 -5.26
N VAL A 25 17.16 32.58 -6.27
CA VAL A 25 17.09 31.59 -7.36
C VAL A 25 17.32 30.18 -6.82
N VAL A 26 18.38 30.00 -6.02
CA VAL A 26 18.71 28.69 -5.42
C VAL A 26 17.58 28.24 -4.49
N LEU A 27 17.02 29.13 -3.67
CA LEU A 27 15.90 28.85 -2.80
C LEU A 27 14.67 28.42 -3.60
N SER A 28 14.37 29.12 -4.70
CA SER A 28 13.24 28.80 -5.57
C SER A 28 13.34 27.41 -6.18
N ILE A 29 14.54 27.02 -6.67
CA ILE A 29 14.80 25.67 -7.18
C ILE A 29 14.59 24.62 -6.08
N GLY A 30 15.08 24.89 -4.87
CA GLY A 30 14.91 23.99 -3.71
C GLY A 30 13.43 23.79 -3.36
N VAL A 31 12.64 24.85 -3.31
CA VAL A 31 11.20 24.77 -3.02
C VAL A 31 10.45 24.02 -4.12
N LEU A 32 10.77 24.26 -5.39
CA LEU A 32 10.16 23.51 -6.51
C LEU A 32 10.48 22.01 -6.45
N ALA A 33 11.71 21.65 -6.09
CA ALA A 33 12.10 20.26 -5.91
C ALA A 33 11.32 19.58 -4.76
N LEU A 34 11.12 20.25 -3.63
CA LEU A 34 10.32 19.75 -2.52
C LEU A 34 8.83 19.61 -2.87
N ALA A 35 8.28 20.53 -3.66
CA ALA A 35 6.88 20.49 -4.08
C ALA A 35 6.52 19.22 -4.87
N GLN A 36 7.48 18.64 -5.60
CA GLN A 36 7.28 17.39 -6.36
C GLN A 36 7.17 16.14 -5.47
N LEU A 37 7.62 16.18 -4.23
CA LEU A 37 7.55 15.05 -3.30
C LEU A 37 6.15 14.84 -2.73
N PHE A 38 5.34 15.89 -2.63
CA PHE A 38 4.00 15.83 -2.06
C PHE A 38 3.05 14.85 -2.79
N PRO A 39 2.89 14.89 -4.11
CA PRO A 39 1.97 13.98 -4.80
C PRO A 39 2.45 12.52 -4.78
N ALA A 40 3.76 12.28 -4.68
CA ALA A 40 4.30 10.92 -4.55
C ALA A 40 3.96 10.32 -3.18
N GLY A 41 4.10 11.08 -2.11
CA GLY A 41 3.79 10.65 -0.74
C GLY A 41 2.32 10.28 -0.54
N SER A 42 1.40 11.12 -0.99
CA SER A 42 -0.04 10.87 -0.85
C SER A 42 -0.51 9.64 -1.62
N ARG A 43 0.02 9.37 -2.81
CA ARG A 43 -0.30 8.15 -3.59
C ARG A 43 0.16 6.88 -2.89
N THR A 44 1.34 6.91 -2.29
CA THR A 44 1.88 5.77 -1.54
C THR A 44 1.01 5.45 -0.32
N GLN A 45 0.53 6.46 0.40
CA GLN A 45 -0.36 6.30 1.54
C GLN A 45 -1.70 5.66 1.16
N VAL A 46 -2.34 6.13 0.09
CA VAL A 46 -3.59 5.54 -0.41
C VAL A 46 -3.40 4.08 -0.80
N GLN A 47 -2.29 3.76 -1.48
CA GLN A 47 -1.99 2.39 -1.86
C GLN A 47 -1.72 1.48 -0.66
N ALA A 48 -0.98 1.94 0.35
CA ALA A 48 -0.73 1.20 1.57
C ALA A 48 -2.04 0.92 2.34
N ARG A 49 -2.94 1.89 2.38
CA ARG A 49 -4.27 1.76 2.99
C ARG A 49 -5.13 0.71 2.28
N LEU A 50 -5.18 0.76 0.94
CA LEU A 50 -5.92 -0.24 0.15
C LEU A 50 -5.34 -1.64 0.33
N MET A 51 -4.02 -1.79 0.37
CA MET A 51 -3.35 -3.07 0.61
C MET A 51 -3.68 -3.63 2.00
N SER A 52 -3.65 -2.81 3.04
CA SER A 52 -4.03 -3.21 4.41
C SER A 52 -5.49 -3.65 4.48
N THR A 53 -6.40 -2.87 3.88
CA THR A 53 -7.83 -3.18 3.83
C THR A 53 -8.10 -4.46 3.03
N ALA A 54 -7.42 -4.65 1.89
CA ALA A 54 -7.54 -5.87 1.09
C ALA A 54 -7.05 -7.11 1.85
N SER A 55 -5.93 -6.99 2.59
CA SER A 55 -5.40 -8.07 3.44
C SER A 55 -6.40 -8.44 4.54
N PHE A 56 -7.01 -7.46 5.17
CA PHE A 56 -8.06 -7.69 6.18
C PHE A 56 -9.24 -8.47 5.61
N TYR A 57 -9.78 -8.05 4.45
CA TYR A 57 -10.90 -8.76 3.82
C TYR A 57 -10.52 -10.16 3.32
N ALA A 58 -9.27 -10.36 2.89
CA ALA A 58 -8.79 -11.68 2.49
C ALA A 58 -8.72 -12.62 3.70
N GLN A 59 -8.14 -12.18 4.82
CA GLN A 59 -8.05 -12.95 6.06
C GLN A 59 -9.42 -13.24 6.66
N GLN A 60 -10.29 -12.24 6.74
CA GLN A 60 -11.66 -12.41 7.21
C GLN A 60 -12.41 -13.51 6.44
N LYS A 61 -12.24 -13.54 5.10
CA LYS A 61 -12.89 -14.59 4.28
C LYS A 61 -12.26 -15.95 4.50
N VAL A 62 -10.94 -16.02 4.65
CA VAL A 62 -10.24 -17.26 4.99
C VAL A 62 -10.75 -17.85 6.31
N GLU A 63 -10.88 -17.01 7.35
CA GLU A 63 -11.42 -17.44 8.64
C GLU A 63 -12.86 -17.94 8.52
N GLN A 64 -13.71 -17.21 7.81
CA GLN A 64 -15.09 -17.65 7.56
C GLN A 64 -15.15 -19.02 6.88
N LEU A 65 -14.32 -19.24 5.85
CA LEU A 65 -14.30 -20.49 5.12
C LEU A 65 -13.69 -21.64 5.92
N SER A 66 -12.74 -21.38 6.80
CA SER A 66 -12.10 -22.39 7.66
C SER A 66 -13.04 -22.95 8.75
N LEU A 67 -14.10 -22.19 9.11
CA LEU A 67 -15.09 -22.60 10.10
C LEU A 67 -16.24 -23.42 9.49
N LEU A 68 -16.31 -23.52 8.17
CA LEU A 68 -17.40 -24.25 7.50
C LEU A 68 -17.16 -25.75 7.54
N PRO A 69 -18.25 -26.57 7.63
CA PRO A 69 -18.18 -28.01 7.48
C PRO A 69 -17.57 -28.40 6.12
N TRP A 70 -16.84 -29.50 6.07
CA TRP A 70 -16.22 -30.03 4.86
C TRP A 70 -17.15 -30.16 3.65
N ALA A 71 -18.41 -30.54 3.88
CA ALA A 71 -19.43 -30.78 2.85
C ALA A 71 -20.15 -29.49 2.43
N ASP A 72 -19.79 -28.34 3.00
CA ASP A 72 -20.47 -27.07 2.68
C ASP A 72 -20.29 -26.72 1.19
N PRO A 73 -21.36 -26.29 0.48
CA PRO A 73 -21.29 -25.87 -0.92
C PRO A 73 -20.29 -24.77 -1.19
N ALA A 74 -20.02 -23.88 -0.20
CA ALA A 74 -19.00 -22.85 -0.32
C ALA A 74 -17.57 -23.41 -0.39
N LEU A 75 -17.36 -24.66 0.04
CA LEU A 75 -16.11 -25.40 -0.07
C LEU A 75 -16.10 -26.38 -1.25
N ALA A 76 -17.06 -26.30 -2.17
CA ALA A 76 -17.03 -27.04 -3.42
C ALA A 76 -15.80 -26.64 -4.26
N THR A 77 -15.16 -27.64 -4.88
CA THR A 77 -13.99 -27.41 -5.73
C THR A 77 -14.33 -26.48 -6.89
N GLY A 78 -13.54 -25.46 -7.08
CA GLY A 78 -13.73 -24.48 -8.14
C GLY A 78 -13.54 -23.05 -7.68
N ARG A 79 -13.93 -22.12 -8.55
CA ARG A 79 -13.90 -20.68 -8.28
C ARG A 79 -15.26 -20.19 -7.76
N HIS A 80 -15.20 -19.33 -6.76
CA HIS A 80 -16.37 -18.71 -6.11
C HIS A 80 -16.19 -17.19 -6.02
N PRO A 81 -17.14 -16.39 -6.52
CA PRO A 81 -18.28 -16.80 -7.36
C PRO A 81 -17.84 -17.43 -8.67
N SER A 82 -18.69 -18.27 -9.26
CA SER A 82 -18.41 -18.97 -10.52
C SER A 82 -18.20 -18.00 -11.70
N GLY A 83 -17.48 -18.44 -12.71
CA GLY A 83 -17.18 -17.63 -13.90
C GLY A 83 -16.21 -16.48 -13.59
N THR A 84 -16.48 -15.29 -14.13
CA THR A 84 -15.68 -14.07 -13.94
C THR A 84 -16.22 -13.14 -12.85
N ALA A 85 -17.30 -13.50 -12.19
CA ALA A 85 -17.91 -12.72 -11.13
C ALA A 85 -16.96 -12.53 -9.94
N CYS A 86 -17.11 -11.40 -9.23
CA CYS A 86 -16.37 -11.08 -8.01
C CYS A 86 -17.31 -10.41 -7.01
N ASP A 87 -17.09 -10.65 -5.73
CA ASP A 87 -17.75 -9.87 -4.67
C ASP A 87 -17.13 -8.48 -4.64
N THR A 88 -17.94 -7.45 -4.58
CA THR A 88 -17.48 -6.07 -4.43
C THR A 88 -17.47 -5.68 -2.97
N LEU A 89 -16.36 -5.09 -2.51
CA LEU A 89 -16.11 -4.74 -1.12
C LEU A 89 -15.66 -3.28 -1.02
N GLY A 90 -15.81 -2.73 0.19
CA GLY A 90 -15.45 -1.33 0.47
C GLY A 90 -16.61 -0.37 0.24
N ALA A 91 -16.52 0.83 0.84
CA ALA A 91 -17.56 1.85 0.77
C ALA A 91 -17.84 2.32 -0.68
N HIS A 92 -16.82 2.31 -1.52
CA HIS A 92 -16.88 2.75 -2.92
C HIS A 92 -16.79 1.57 -3.91
N LYS A 93 -16.90 0.31 -3.43
CA LYS A 93 -16.80 -0.90 -4.25
C LYS A 93 -15.48 -1.01 -5.03
N GLU A 94 -14.40 -0.46 -4.47
CA GLU A 94 -13.08 -0.43 -5.11
C GLU A 94 -12.31 -1.75 -5.02
N LEU A 95 -12.75 -2.68 -4.15
CA LEU A 95 -12.13 -3.97 -3.93
C LEU A 95 -12.98 -5.08 -4.53
N LEU A 96 -12.35 -5.98 -5.26
CA LEU A 96 -12.98 -7.15 -5.87
C LEU A 96 -12.40 -8.41 -5.22
N ARG A 97 -13.26 -9.29 -4.71
CA ARG A 97 -12.88 -10.53 -4.05
C ARG A 97 -13.44 -11.74 -4.78
N PHE A 98 -12.62 -12.75 -4.93
CA PHE A 98 -13.02 -14.10 -5.29
C PHE A 98 -12.14 -15.10 -4.54
N TYR A 99 -12.58 -16.36 -4.48
CA TYR A 99 -11.74 -17.41 -3.93
C TYR A 99 -11.82 -18.68 -4.77
N GLN A 100 -10.80 -19.52 -4.64
CA GLN A 100 -10.69 -20.80 -5.31
C GLN A 100 -10.50 -21.91 -4.27
N VAL A 101 -11.24 -23.00 -4.44
CA VAL A 101 -11.10 -24.20 -3.64
C VAL A 101 -10.53 -25.30 -4.54
N GLY A 102 -9.39 -25.84 -4.15
CA GLY A 102 -8.73 -26.95 -4.82
C GLY A 102 -8.66 -28.17 -3.92
N ALA A 103 -9.05 -29.33 -4.44
CA ALA A 103 -8.73 -30.60 -3.80
C ALA A 103 -7.27 -30.95 -4.00
N LEU A 104 -6.62 -31.56 -3.00
CA LEU A 104 -5.27 -32.07 -3.12
C LEU A 104 -5.28 -33.56 -3.47
N ALA A 105 -4.20 -34.02 -4.09
CA ALA A 105 -4.01 -35.43 -4.40
C ALA A 105 -3.53 -36.22 -3.16
N ALA A 106 -3.78 -37.53 -3.14
CA ALA A 106 -3.24 -38.41 -2.10
C ALA A 106 -1.72 -38.22 -1.93
N PRO A 107 -1.19 -38.24 -0.70
CA PRO A 107 -1.86 -38.57 0.58
C PRO A 107 -2.56 -37.38 1.28
N LEU A 108 -2.75 -36.25 0.60
CA LEU A 108 -3.33 -35.02 1.15
C LEU A 108 -4.77 -34.79 0.71
N ASP A 109 -5.46 -35.83 0.23
CA ASP A 109 -6.85 -35.80 -0.25
C ASP A 109 -7.89 -35.44 0.83
N GLU A 110 -7.49 -35.53 2.11
CA GLU A 110 -8.28 -35.03 3.25
C GLU A 110 -8.18 -33.51 3.47
N LEU A 111 -7.43 -32.82 2.61
CA LEU A 111 -7.26 -31.37 2.68
C LEU A 111 -7.83 -30.69 1.43
N LYS A 112 -8.50 -29.57 1.63
CA LYS A 112 -8.85 -28.61 0.57
C LYS A 112 -8.01 -27.37 0.73
N ARG A 113 -7.38 -26.94 -0.34
CA ARG A 113 -6.67 -25.64 -0.38
C ARG A 113 -7.66 -24.56 -0.78
N VAL A 114 -7.84 -23.58 0.07
CA VAL A 114 -8.67 -22.40 -0.18
C VAL A 114 -7.77 -21.19 -0.37
N THR A 115 -7.88 -20.56 -1.53
CA THR A 115 -7.08 -19.39 -1.90
C THR A 115 -8.03 -18.22 -2.15
N VAL A 116 -7.98 -17.21 -1.30
CA VAL A 116 -8.78 -15.99 -1.40
C VAL A 116 -7.92 -14.89 -2.03
N THR A 117 -8.44 -14.27 -3.08
CA THR A 117 -7.78 -13.16 -3.76
C THR A 117 -8.65 -11.91 -3.67
N VAL A 118 -8.07 -10.82 -3.21
CA VAL A 118 -8.68 -9.49 -3.22
C VAL A 118 -7.86 -8.59 -4.12
N SER A 119 -8.48 -8.01 -5.14
CA SER A 119 -7.84 -7.17 -6.13
C SER A 119 -8.45 -5.76 -6.17
N TRP A 120 -7.64 -4.78 -6.56
CA TRP A 120 -8.07 -3.40 -6.78
C TRP A 120 -7.27 -2.75 -7.91
N LYS A 121 -7.81 -1.66 -8.43
CA LYS A 121 -7.16 -0.89 -9.48
C LYS A 121 -7.10 0.57 -9.07
N LEU A 122 -5.89 1.09 -8.87
CA LEU A 122 -5.65 2.51 -8.68
C LEU A 122 -5.03 3.12 -9.96
N GLN A 123 -3.79 2.77 -10.27
CA GLN A 123 -3.11 3.09 -11.54
C GLN A 123 -2.75 1.80 -12.29
N LYS A 124 -2.29 0.81 -11.54
CA LYS A 124 -2.02 -0.55 -12.02
C LYS A 124 -2.88 -1.54 -11.22
N PRO A 125 -3.34 -2.64 -11.83
CA PRO A 125 -4.04 -3.68 -11.08
C PRO A 125 -3.10 -4.28 -10.03
N ARG A 126 -3.62 -4.47 -8.83
CA ARG A 126 -2.91 -5.09 -7.70
C ARG A 126 -3.83 -6.08 -7.00
N SER A 127 -3.23 -7.06 -6.35
CA SER A 127 -3.97 -8.06 -5.59
C SER A 127 -3.19 -8.50 -4.35
N VAL A 128 -3.95 -8.97 -3.37
CA VAL A 128 -3.46 -9.68 -2.19
C VAL A 128 -4.10 -11.04 -2.19
N THR A 129 -3.33 -12.06 -1.86
CA THR A 129 -3.79 -13.45 -1.81
C THR A 129 -3.51 -14.04 -0.43
N ALA A 130 -4.53 -14.64 0.17
CA ALA A 130 -4.41 -15.41 1.40
C ALA A 130 -4.81 -16.87 1.14
N THR A 131 -4.03 -17.81 1.64
CA THR A 131 -4.26 -19.24 1.42
C THR A 131 -4.38 -19.97 2.76
N THR A 132 -5.34 -20.89 2.86
CA THR A 132 -5.50 -21.78 4.00
C THR A 132 -5.83 -23.19 3.53
N TYR A 133 -5.75 -24.15 4.46
CA TYR A 133 -6.13 -25.53 4.24
C TYR A 133 -7.24 -25.92 5.21
N VAL A 134 -8.33 -26.47 4.66
CA VAL A 134 -9.45 -26.99 5.43
C VAL A 134 -9.35 -28.50 5.45
N ARG A 135 -9.32 -29.08 6.64
CA ARG A 135 -9.24 -30.52 6.85
C ARG A 135 -10.63 -31.15 6.90
N LYS A 136 -10.71 -32.36 6.38
CA LYS A 136 -11.88 -33.23 6.57
C LYS A 136 -11.92 -33.67 8.05
N SER A 137 -12.94 -33.26 8.76
CA SER A 137 -13.23 -33.66 10.15
C SER A 137 -14.22 -34.78 10.20
#